data_ff7f81e7e04a252e7542cb1e55f9f49a
#
_entry.id   ff7f81e7e04a252e7542cb1e55f9f49a
#
_cell.length_a   1.000
_cell.length_b   1.000
_cell.length_c   1.000
_cell.angle_alpha   90.00
_cell.angle_beta   90.00
_cell.angle_gamma   90.00
#
_symmetry.space_group_name_H-M   'P 1'
#
loop_
_entity.id
_entity.type
_entity.pdbx_description
1 polymer ?
#
loop_
_entity_poly.entity_id
_entity_poly.type
_entity_poly.pdbx_seq_one_letter_code
_entity_poly.pdbx_strand_id
1 'polypeptide(L)'
;NPNLFFENDGDGSFLEKASLMGLSSHVSAATGAVACDLDNDGYQDLYVSAQGRIGDGKNYLNAASEPELKAVHMDRLFRNKTDGTFEDVTENAFGDAVNLRTGSSIGCADVNNDGLNDLYVANREDLDAFHVDNPSQGNLNVMYLNKGELKFDEVAKEAGVMGELTVTWAVLFYDFDDDMDVDLWTAEDGGRLKVYRNDSTQTQLKFVPVERAMGIDKVGSWMGFALGDYDGDSDLDVFVTNIGYHPRLRPPPFDDSADCASVQRYEWGTCDHFLLKNGGLKYSPGFGVLGSYSDVAYSIVVEPSRVLPPLSLDPTRILDSWQVPTGLAAYDFGFGAVFFDMENDGDEDLYWLGSALGRGESRLGPAFPSAGRMLRNMYRGDYQDVTVETQLLAIEGVDYSITDRKDPSFDADFQRLAFKYHENGKGVASGDLNGDGYIDLVVTNSSGEYLTPQGETIMKDGPIFVWMNPGSNRNWINLRLKGSRSIDGGRTNRDAIGARIYVTADINGENETETQVSEVAASSSFLSMSSLDQHFGLGSANKVEKVEVIWPSGISQTLYDIPINTTTLIVEPN
;
A
#
# COMPACT_ATOMS: atom_id res chain seq x y z
N ASN A 1 13.91 15.46 -9.47
CA ASN A 1 14.71 15.46 -8.23
C ASN A 1 15.44 14.11 -8.12
N PRO A 2 16.65 14.04 -7.56
CA PRO A 2 17.31 12.78 -7.30
C PRO A 2 16.53 11.98 -6.23
N ASN A 3 16.77 10.68 -6.19
CA ASN A 3 16.29 9.85 -5.09
C ASN A 3 16.91 10.31 -3.78
N LEU A 4 16.17 10.17 -2.70
CA LEU A 4 16.65 10.39 -1.34
C LEU A 4 16.76 9.05 -0.63
N PHE A 5 17.82 8.90 0.15
CA PHE A 5 18.02 7.77 1.04
C PHE A 5 18.41 8.29 2.42
N PHE A 6 17.61 7.95 3.39
CA PHE A 6 17.84 8.38 4.77
C PHE A 6 18.31 7.18 5.60
N GLU A 7 19.56 7.25 6.05
CA GLU A 7 20.07 6.31 7.04
C GLU A 7 19.53 6.70 8.41
N ASN A 8 19.00 5.70 9.12
CA ASN A 8 18.48 5.86 10.47
C ASN A 8 19.61 5.67 11.49
N ASP A 9 19.82 6.63 12.37
CA ASP A 9 20.82 6.56 13.44
C ASP A 9 20.33 5.78 14.67
N GLY A 10 19.05 5.31 14.65
CA GLY A 10 18.45 4.50 15.72
C GLY A 10 17.99 5.30 16.95
N ASP A 11 18.05 6.61 16.91
CA ASP A 11 17.58 7.51 17.96
C ASP A 11 16.48 8.47 17.49
N GLY A 12 15.88 8.19 16.32
CA GLY A 12 14.90 9.05 15.67
C GLY A 12 15.51 10.14 14.81
N SER A 13 16.82 10.15 14.63
CA SER A 13 17.49 11.04 13.67
C SER A 13 17.82 10.32 12.36
N PHE A 14 17.86 11.07 11.26
CA PHE A 14 18.07 10.53 9.93
C PHE A 14 19.07 11.37 9.15
N LEU A 15 19.99 10.72 8.44
CA LEU A 15 20.98 11.36 7.62
C LEU A 15 20.80 11.01 6.13
N GLU A 16 20.60 12.02 5.28
CA GLU A 16 20.49 11.81 3.83
C GLU A 16 21.84 11.38 3.24
N LYS A 17 21.90 10.20 2.59
CA LYS A 17 23.11 9.56 2.07
C LYS A 17 22.99 9.04 0.64
N ALA A 18 21.93 9.32 -0.10
CA ALA A 18 21.72 8.73 -1.43
C ALA A 18 22.93 8.90 -2.37
N SER A 19 23.57 10.06 -2.35
CA SER A 19 24.75 10.33 -3.18
C SER A 19 25.96 9.48 -2.77
N LEU A 20 26.17 9.29 -1.48
CA LEU A 20 27.27 8.47 -0.96
C LEU A 20 27.07 6.99 -1.23
N MET A 21 25.80 6.56 -1.25
CA MET A 21 25.43 5.17 -1.46
C MET A 21 25.23 4.79 -2.93
N GLY A 22 25.40 5.72 -3.87
CA GLY A 22 25.24 5.44 -5.30
C GLY A 22 23.80 5.47 -5.81
N LEU A 23 22.84 5.96 -5.01
CA LEU A 23 21.41 5.97 -5.32
C LEU A 23 20.91 7.26 -5.97
N SER A 24 21.72 8.31 -6.02
CA SER A 24 21.34 9.63 -6.55
C SER A 24 21.34 9.72 -8.08
N SER A 25 21.73 8.66 -8.78
CA SER A 25 21.89 8.69 -10.23
C SER A 25 20.55 8.46 -10.96
N HIS A 26 20.15 9.46 -11.74
CA HIS A 26 19.35 9.33 -12.96
C HIS A 26 17.85 9.02 -12.92
N VAL A 27 17.17 8.92 -11.82
CA VAL A 27 15.69 8.82 -11.86
C VAL A 27 15.10 10.22 -11.83
N SER A 28 14.49 10.64 -12.93
CA SER A 28 13.98 12.01 -13.06
C SER A 28 12.69 12.24 -12.28
N ALA A 29 11.93 11.20 -11.99
CA ALA A 29 10.72 11.24 -11.16
C ALA A 29 10.41 9.82 -10.66
N ALA A 30 11.04 9.39 -9.58
CA ALA A 30 10.68 8.16 -8.90
C ALA A 30 9.25 8.25 -8.33
N THR A 31 8.51 7.17 -8.43
CA THR A 31 7.13 7.06 -7.93
C THR A 31 7.02 6.10 -6.77
N GLY A 32 7.46 4.87 -6.95
CA GLY A 32 7.45 3.82 -5.95
C GLY A 32 8.81 3.15 -5.83
N ALA A 33 9.03 2.47 -4.72
CA ALA A 33 10.22 1.65 -4.50
C ALA A 33 9.85 0.42 -3.67
N VAL A 34 10.56 -0.68 -3.92
CA VAL A 34 10.50 -1.89 -3.11
C VAL A 34 11.93 -2.32 -2.78
N ALA A 35 12.09 -2.83 -1.56
CA ALA A 35 13.36 -3.39 -1.08
C ALA A 35 13.18 -4.89 -0.81
N CYS A 36 13.88 -5.74 -1.56
CA CYS A 36 13.91 -7.18 -1.33
C CYS A 36 15.21 -7.80 -1.81
N ASP A 37 15.58 -8.92 -1.23
CA ASP A 37 16.78 -9.67 -1.60
C ASP A 37 16.52 -10.45 -2.90
N LEU A 38 16.99 -9.90 -4.01
CA LEU A 38 16.75 -10.44 -5.36
C LEU A 38 17.85 -11.41 -5.83
N ASP A 39 19.02 -11.40 -5.20
CA ASP A 39 20.11 -12.34 -5.51
C ASP A 39 20.40 -13.35 -4.39
N ASN A 40 19.58 -13.33 -3.32
CA ASN A 40 19.67 -14.19 -2.13
C ASN A 40 21.02 -14.11 -1.40
N ASP A 41 21.67 -12.94 -1.43
CA ASP A 41 22.92 -12.73 -0.71
C ASP A 41 22.70 -12.33 0.78
N GLY A 42 21.46 -12.07 1.18
CA GLY A 42 21.05 -11.69 2.53
C GLY A 42 20.98 -10.18 2.75
N TYR A 43 21.09 -9.38 1.70
CA TYR A 43 20.96 -7.93 1.72
C TYR A 43 19.92 -7.49 0.69
N GLN A 44 19.08 -6.55 1.07
CA GLN A 44 18.00 -6.08 0.19
C GLN A 44 18.54 -5.21 -0.93
N ASP A 45 18.12 -5.53 -2.16
CA ASP A 45 18.26 -4.71 -3.35
C ASP A 45 17.10 -3.72 -3.46
N LEU A 46 17.21 -2.71 -4.31
CA LEU A 46 16.17 -1.70 -4.50
C LEU A 46 15.69 -1.68 -5.95
N TYR A 47 14.40 -1.89 -6.16
CA TYR A 47 13.76 -1.57 -7.43
C TYR A 47 12.96 -0.28 -7.29
N VAL A 48 13.16 0.66 -8.22
CA VAL A 48 12.56 2.00 -8.19
C VAL A 48 11.85 2.25 -9.51
N SER A 49 10.55 2.51 -9.46
CA SER A 49 9.74 2.85 -10.62
C SER A 49 9.87 4.33 -11.00
N ALA A 50 9.82 4.61 -12.29
CA ALA A 50 9.95 5.95 -12.84
C ALA A 50 8.63 6.43 -13.46
N GLN A 51 8.27 7.68 -13.20
CA GLN A 51 7.07 8.28 -13.76
C GLN A 51 7.24 8.74 -15.21
N GLY A 52 8.44 9.02 -15.66
CA GLY A 52 8.79 9.32 -17.03
C GLY A 52 8.00 10.42 -17.72
N ARG A 53 7.47 11.41 -17.01
CA ARG A 53 6.68 12.48 -17.62
C ARG A 53 7.58 13.56 -18.20
N ILE A 54 7.57 13.70 -19.54
CA ILE A 54 8.21 14.81 -20.23
C ILE A 54 7.12 15.75 -20.70
N GLY A 55 7.22 17.02 -20.31
CA GLY A 55 6.20 18.05 -20.55
C GLY A 55 5.85 18.40 -22.00
N ASP A 56 6.36 17.67 -22.97
CA ASP A 56 6.30 18.01 -24.39
C ASP A 56 5.43 17.05 -25.22
N GLY A 57 4.52 16.28 -24.60
CA GLY A 57 3.72 15.26 -25.30
C GLY A 57 4.52 14.07 -25.82
N LYS A 58 5.78 13.90 -25.37
CA LYS A 58 6.58 12.72 -25.63
C LYS A 58 6.26 11.67 -24.56
N ASN A 59 5.91 10.48 -24.99
CA ASN A 59 5.54 9.36 -24.14
C ASN A 59 6.59 8.22 -24.26
N TYR A 60 6.43 7.20 -23.42
CA TYR A 60 7.30 6.03 -23.42
C TYR A 60 7.42 5.32 -24.80
N LEU A 61 6.41 5.45 -25.69
CA LEU A 61 6.46 4.86 -27.03
C LEU A 61 7.66 5.37 -27.85
N ASN A 62 8.13 6.57 -27.54
CA ASN A 62 9.32 7.15 -28.16
C ASN A 62 10.60 6.85 -27.36
N ALA A 63 10.47 6.45 -26.09
CA ALA A 63 11.61 6.26 -25.19
C ALA A 63 12.56 5.16 -25.65
N ALA A 64 12.06 4.09 -26.24
CA ALA A 64 12.88 2.99 -26.74
C ALA A 64 13.83 3.40 -27.89
N SER A 65 13.47 4.44 -28.66
CA SER A 65 14.25 4.92 -29.81
C SER A 65 15.15 6.11 -29.52
N GLU A 66 14.95 6.81 -28.40
CA GLU A 66 15.68 8.03 -28.04
C GLU A 66 16.40 7.82 -26.69
N PRO A 67 17.75 7.76 -26.64
CA PRO A 67 18.50 7.46 -25.41
C PRO A 67 18.21 8.41 -24.23
N GLU A 68 17.97 9.69 -24.50
CA GLU A 68 17.65 10.68 -23.47
C GLU A 68 16.28 10.39 -22.83
N LEU A 69 15.29 9.99 -23.62
CA LEU A 69 13.97 9.59 -23.15
C LEU A 69 14.03 8.26 -22.40
N LYS A 70 14.81 7.29 -22.90
CA LYS A 70 15.04 6.03 -22.21
C LYS A 70 15.56 6.28 -20.79
N ALA A 71 16.55 7.13 -20.62
CA ALA A 71 17.14 7.44 -19.32
C ALA A 71 16.13 8.03 -18.32
N VAL A 72 15.12 8.76 -18.80
CA VAL A 72 14.09 9.41 -17.97
C VAL A 72 12.97 8.45 -17.58
N HIS A 73 12.55 7.56 -18.48
CA HIS A 73 11.43 6.65 -18.30
C HIS A 73 11.82 5.31 -17.68
N MET A 74 13.09 4.96 -17.72
CA MET A 74 13.56 3.65 -17.30
C MET A 74 13.46 3.48 -15.78
N ASP A 75 12.75 2.46 -15.34
CA ASP A 75 12.83 1.98 -13.98
C ASP A 75 14.25 1.55 -13.64
N ARG A 76 14.60 1.49 -12.37
CA ARG A 76 15.96 1.20 -11.91
C ARG A 76 16.01 0.04 -10.93
N LEU A 77 16.99 -0.83 -11.15
CA LEU A 77 17.38 -1.85 -10.19
C LEU A 77 18.77 -1.54 -9.65
N PHE A 78 18.85 -1.34 -8.35
CA PHE A 78 20.09 -1.10 -7.63
C PHE A 78 20.43 -2.32 -6.79
N ARG A 79 21.52 -2.99 -7.12
CA ARG A 79 22.06 -4.09 -6.33
C ARG A 79 22.76 -3.56 -5.09
N ASN A 80 22.49 -4.14 -3.92
CA ASN A 80 23.25 -3.91 -2.70
C ASN A 80 24.60 -4.62 -2.78
N LYS A 81 25.70 -3.87 -2.58
CA LYS A 81 27.06 -4.42 -2.65
C LYS A 81 27.61 -4.94 -1.32
N THR A 82 26.76 -5.04 -0.33
CA THR A 82 27.11 -5.49 1.04
C THR A 82 28.16 -4.62 1.78
N ASP A 83 28.66 -3.58 1.13
CA ASP A 83 29.60 -2.60 1.69
C ASP A 83 28.95 -1.27 2.12
N GLY A 84 27.60 -1.23 2.09
CA GLY A 84 26.81 -0.03 2.36
C GLY A 84 26.60 0.84 1.12
N THR A 85 26.95 0.37 -0.08
CA THR A 85 26.72 1.07 -1.33
C THR A 85 25.91 0.22 -2.31
N PHE A 86 25.32 0.88 -3.31
CA PHE A 86 24.52 0.25 -4.35
C PHE A 86 25.12 0.45 -5.72
N GLU A 87 24.83 -0.47 -6.63
CA GLU A 87 25.21 -0.42 -8.03
C GLU A 87 23.97 -0.50 -8.92
N ASP A 88 23.84 0.40 -9.89
CA ASP A 88 22.78 0.32 -10.92
C ASP A 88 23.10 -0.84 -11.88
N VAL A 89 22.30 -1.89 -11.79
CA VAL A 89 22.43 -3.11 -12.62
C VAL A 89 21.30 -3.26 -13.64
N THR A 90 20.47 -2.24 -13.82
CA THR A 90 19.22 -2.26 -14.59
C THR A 90 19.40 -2.84 -16.00
N GLU A 91 20.32 -2.30 -16.79
CA GLU A 91 20.51 -2.77 -18.18
C GLU A 91 21.04 -4.20 -18.23
N ASN A 92 21.86 -4.58 -17.24
CA ASN A 92 22.35 -5.94 -17.13
C ASN A 92 21.25 -6.93 -16.73
N ALA A 93 20.33 -6.50 -15.87
CA ALA A 93 19.24 -7.32 -15.31
C ALA A 93 18.14 -7.59 -16.35
N PHE A 94 17.69 -6.56 -17.05
CA PHE A 94 16.48 -6.62 -17.88
C PHE A 94 16.77 -6.54 -19.39
N GLY A 95 17.93 -6.04 -19.81
CA GLY A 95 18.25 -5.86 -21.24
C GLY A 95 17.20 -5.01 -21.95
N ASP A 96 16.62 -5.56 -23.04
CA ASP A 96 15.57 -4.91 -23.81
C ASP A 96 14.18 -4.98 -23.14
N ALA A 97 14.02 -5.79 -22.10
CA ALA A 97 12.76 -5.95 -21.37
C ALA A 97 12.57 -4.90 -20.25
N VAL A 98 13.51 -3.97 -20.09
CA VAL A 98 13.40 -2.91 -19.06
C VAL A 98 12.08 -2.14 -19.19
N ASN A 99 11.42 -1.90 -18.05
CA ASN A 99 10.19 -1.10 -18.05
C ASN A 99 10.49 0.36 -18.37
N LEU A 100 9.87 0.85 -19.43
CA LEU A 100 9.93 2.25 -19.88
C LEU A 100 8.57 2.95 -19.76
N ARG A 101 7.57 2.26 -19.17
CA ARG A 101 6.23 2.78 -18.96
C ARG A 101 6.21 3.68 -17.73
N THR A 102 5.09 4.31 -17.50
CA THR A 102 4.90 5.12 -16.29
C THR A 102 4.64 4.21 -15.10
N GLY A 103 5.70 3.81 -14.42
CA GLY A 103 5.63 2.94 -13.25
C GLY A 103 4.94 3.59 -12.05
N SER A 104 4.28 2.79 -11.24
CA SER A 104 3.64 3.17 -9.99
C SER A 104 4.13 2.27 -8.85
N SER A 105 3.28 1.44 -8.27
CA SER A 105 3.64 0.52 -7.19
C SER A 105 4.40 -0.69 -7.71
N ILE A 106 5.20 -1.30 -6.83
CA ILE A 106 5.93 -2.53 -7.10
C ILE A 106 5.60 -3.54 -5.99
N GLY A 107 5.35 -4.78 -6.37
CA GLY A 107 5.30 -5.91 -5.47
C GLY A 107 6.49 -6.83 -5.70
N CYS A 108 7.01 -7.39 -4.62
CA CYS A 108 8.07 -8.38 -4.63
C CYS A 108 7.59 -9.65 -3.95
N ALA A 109 7.68 -10.79 -4.62
CA ALA A 109 7.29 -12.09 -4.08
C ALA A 109 7.87 -13.22 -4.94
N ASP A 110 8.03 -14.41 -4.38
CA ASP A 110 8.39 -15.63 -5.11
C ASP A 110 7.10 -16.25 -5.67
N VAL A 111 6.76 -15.91 -6.92
CA VAL A 111 5.46 -16.28 -7.52
C VAL A 111 5.41 -17.70 -8.08
N ASN A 112 6.53 -18.41 -8.13
CA ASN A 112 6.61 -19.78 -8.64
C ASN A 112 7.23 -20.78 -7.66
N ASN A 113 7.45 -20.35 -6.43
CA ASN A 113 8.03 -21.14 -5.33
C ASN A 113 9.39 -21.77 -5.70
N ASP A 114 10.25 -21.02 -6.42
CA ASP A 114 11.60 -21.46 -6.75
C ASP A 114 12.67 -20.92 -5.78
N GLY A 115 12.24 -20.10 -4.80
CA GLY A 115 13.06 -19.50 -3.77
C GLY A 115 13.75 -18.22 -4.21
N LEU A 116 13.40 -17.63 -5.35
CA LEU A 116 13.85 -16.33 -5.83
C LEU A 116 12.69 -15.33 -5.78
N ASN A 117 12.94 -14.16 -5.26
CA ASN A 117 11.95 -13.09 -5.33
C ASN A 117 11.80 -12.57 -6.76
N ASP A 118 10.56 -12.50 -7.25
CA ASP A 118 10.14 -11.93 -8.52
C ASP A 118 9.59 -10.51 -8.30
N LEU A 119 9.35 -9.77 -9.39
CA LEU A 119 8.84 -8.41 -9.32
C LEU A 119 7.57 -8.26 -10.15
N TYR A 120 6.56 -7.60 -9.60
CA TYR A 120 5.40 -7.12 -10.34
C TYR A 120 5.39 -5.59 -10.29
N VAL A 121 5.42 -4.95 -11.48
CA VAL A 121 5.43 -3.50 -11.61
C VAL A 121 4.10 -3.04 -12.17
N ALA A 122 3.34 -2.36 -11.35
CA ALA A 122 2.13 -1.68 -11.76
C ALA A 122 2.48 -0.46 -12.62
N ASN A 123 1.72 -0.23 -13.67
CA ASN A 123 1.89 0.91 -14.54
C ASN A 123 0.58 1.71 -14.61
N ARG A 124 0.72 3.00 -14.86
CA ARG A 124 -0.41 3.89 -15.06
C ARG A 124 -0.46 4.41 -16.48
N GLU A 125 -1.65 4.65 -16.96
CA GLU A 125 -1.86 5.28 -18.25
C GLU A 125 -1.32 6.72 -18.23
N ASP A 126 -0.60 7.10 -19.27
CA ASP A 126 -0.28 8.50 -19.49
C ASP A 126 -1.56 9.22 -19.90
N LEU A 127 -1.96 10.24 -19.14
CA LEU A 127 -3.17 11.03 -19.44
C LEU A 127 -3.14 11.64 -20.85
N ASP A 128 -1.97 11.81 -21.44
CA ASP A 128 -1.81 12.25 -22.82
C ASP A 128 -2.06 11.13 -23.84
N ALA A 129 -2.03 9.86 -23.42
CA ALA A 129 -2.32 8.70 -24.27
C ALA A 129 -3.83 8.49 -24.54
N PHE A 130 -4.72 9.16 -23.83
CA PHE A 130 -6.16 9.20 -24.16
C PHE A 130 -6.46 9.74 -25.56
N HIS A 131 -5.50 10.39 -26.19
CA HIS A 131 -5.60 10.95 -27.53
C HIS A 131 -4.91 10.13 -28.61
N VAL A 132 -4.37 8.97 -28.28
CA VAL A 132 -3.70 8.10 -29.27
C VAL A 132 -4.70 7.13 -29.85
N ASP A 133 -4.85 7.12 -31.17
CA ASP A 133 -5.78 6.27 -31.94
C ASP A 133 -5.54 4.75 -31.78
N ASN A 134 -4.63 4.34 -30.90
CA ASN A 134 -4.33 2.92 -30.66
C ASN A 134 -4.10 2.61 -29.17
N PRO A 135 -5.16 2.40 -28.38
CA PRO A 135 -5.07 2.03 -26.97
C PRO A 135 -4.48 0.63 -26.74
N SER A 136 -4.25 -0.15 -27.79
CA SER A 136 -3.79 -1.55 -27.66
C SER A 136 -2.34 -1.74 -27.23
N GLN A 137 -1.58 -0.68 -27.04
CA GLN A 137 -0.20 -0.71 -26.54
C GLN A 137 -0.03 0.12 -25.25
N GLY A 138 -1.11 0.39 -24.55
CA GLY A 138 -1.14 1.18 -23.32
C GLY A 138 -0.31 0.57 -22.19
N ASN A 139 -0.29 1.24 -21.11
CA ASN A 139 0.51 1.01 -19.90
C ASN A 139 0.12 -0.27 -19.16
N LEU A 140 0.36 -1.39 -19.82
CA LEU A 140 0.15 -2.69 -19.21
C LEU A 140 1.19 -2.92 -18.11
N ASN A 141 0.79 -3.59 -17.05
CA ASN A 141 1.68 -3.98 -15.97
C ASN A 141 2.72 -4.99 -16.48
N VAL A 142 3.84 -5.07 -15.80
CA VAL A 142 4.89 -6.05 -16.09
C VAL A 142 5.13 -6.98 -14.91
N MET A 143 5.46 -8.22 -15.19
CA MET A 143 5.91 -9.20 -14.22
C MET A 143 7.28 -9.71 -14.66
N TYR A 144 8.25 -9.60 -13.81
CA TYR A 144 9.62 -10.05 -14.03
C TYR A 144 9.90 -11.30 -13.23
N LEU A 145 10.04 -12.41 -13.92
CA LEU A 145 10.47 -13.68 -13.33
C LEU A 145 11.98 -13.69 -13.16
N ASN A 146 12.43 -13.87 -11.95
CA ASN A 146 13.84 -13.94 -11.60
C ASN A 146 14.45 -15.28 -12.03
N LYS A 147 15.54 -15.23 -12.77
CA LYS A 147 16.26 -16.42 -13.27
C LYS A 147 17.53 -16.71 -12.50
N GLY A 148 17.73 -15.98 -11.39
CA GLY A 148 18.99 -15.96 -10.64
C GLY A 148 20.03 -15.00 -11.22
N GLU A 149 21.04 -14.67 -10.41
CA GLU A 149 22.12 -13.74 -10.79
C GLU A 149 21.62 -12.37 -11.26
N LEU A 150 20.49 -11.90 -10.70
CA LEU A 150 19.80 -10.66 -11.11
C LEU A 150 19.51 -10.61 -12.62
N LYS A 151 19.00 -11.69 -13.19
CA LYS A 151 18.48 -11.77 -14.54
C LYS A 151 17.00 -12.03 -14.53
N PHE A 152 16.26 -11.30 -15.34
CA PHE A 152 14.80 -11.32 -15.33
C PHE A 152 14.22 -11.50 -16.72
N ASP A 153 13.17 -12.32 -16.81
CA ASP A 153 12.33 -12.45 -17.99
C ASP A 153 11.00 -11.71 -17.76
N GLU A 154 10.53 -10.90 -18.71
CA GLU A 154 9.20 -10.29 -18.65
C GLU A 154 8.15 -11.31 -19.07
N VAL A 155 7.20 -11.63 -18.18
CA VAL A 155 6.28 -12.77 -18.30
C VAL A 155 4.82 -12.41 -18.00
N ALA A 156 4.45 -11.14 -17.82
CA ALA A 156 3.11 -10.74 -17.43
C ALA A 156 2.02 -11.24 -18.40
N LYS A 157 2.37 -11.31 -19.69
CA LYS A 157 1.44 -11.81 -20.72
C LYS A 157 1.19 -13.31 -20.58
N GLU A 158 2.25 -14.06 -20.40
CA GLU A 158 2.22 -15.51 -20.23
C GLU A 158 1.52 -15.89 -18.93
N ALA A 159 1.76 -15.14 -17.87
CA ALA A 159 1.13 -15.31 -16.57
C ALA A 159 -0.34 -14.86 -16.54
N GLY A 160 -0.78 -14.02 -17.49
CA GLY A 160 -2.14 -13.50 -17.56
C GLY A 160 -2.42 -12.29 -16.66
N VAL A 161 -1.37 -11.55 -16.23
CA VAL A 161 -1.45 -10.46 -15.24
C VAL A 161 -1.05 -9.09 -15.79
N MET A 162 -1.07 -8.90 -17.10
CA MET A 162 -0.78 -7.59 -17.70
C MET A 162 -1.75 -6.48 -17.26
N GLY A 163 -2.86 -6.85 -16.62
CA GLY A 163 -3.93 -5.91 -16.31
C GLY A 163 -4.77 -5.51 -17.53
N GLU A 164 -5.60 -4.52 -17.35
CA GLU A 164 -6.40 -3.88 -18.39
C GLU A 164 -5.82 -2.50 -18.72
N LEU A 165 -6.45 -1.78 -19.64
CA LEU A 165 -6.10 -0.37 -19.94
C LEU A 165 -6.65 0.56 -18.84
N THR A 166 -6.19 0.36 -17.63
CA THR A 166 -6.53 1.15 -16.44
C THR A 166 -5.26 1.66 -15.78
N VAL A 167 -5.40 2.51 -14.80
CA VAL A 167 -4.28 2.97 -13.99
C VAL A 167 -4.17 2.07 -12.78
N THR A 168 -3.13 1.28 -12.67
CA THR A 168 -2.88 0.45 -11.49
C THR A 168 -2.01 1.24 -10.50
N TRP A 169 -2.52 1.48 -9.27
CA TRP A 169 -1.82 2.29 -8.26
C TRP A 169 -1.17 1.48 -7.16
N ALA A 170 -1.76 0.39 -6.74
CA ALA A 170 -1.20 -0.43 -5.68
C ALA A 170 -1.21 -1.92 -6.05
N VAL A 171 -0.30 -2.63 -5.45
CA VAL A 171 -0.09 -4.07 -5.56
C VAL A 171 -0.06 -4.66 -4.16
N LEU A 172 -0.69 -5.81 -3.98
CA LEU A 172 -0.59 -6.61 -2.78
C LEU A 172 -0.38 -8.06 -3.18
N PHE A 173 0.65 -8.68 -2.62
CA PHE A 173 0.87 -10.12 -2.67
C PHE A 173 0.62 -10.72 -1.29
N TYR A 174 -0.27 -11.69 -1.20
CA TYR A 174 -0.44 -12.55 -0.04
C TYR A 174 -1.24 -13.80 -0.42
N ASP A 175 -1.10 -14.85 0.35
CA ASP A 175 -1.80 -16.13 0.17
C ASP A 175 -3.21 -16.03 0.77
N PHE A 176 -4.24 -15.78 -0.08
CA PHE A 176 -5.61 -15.59 0.41
C PHE A 176 -6.42 -16.89 0.47
N ASP A 177 -5.95 -18.00 -0.11
CA ASP A 177 -6.67 -19.28 -0.12
C ASP A 177 -5.90 -20.41 0.58
N ASP A 178 -4.87 -20.07 1.34
CA ASP A 178 -4.07 -20.94 2.22
C ASP A 178 -3.41 -22.12 1.49
N ASP A 179 -3.02 -21.91 0.23
CA ASP A 179 -2.35 -22.95 -0.55
C ASP A 179 -0.81 -22.81 -0.61
N MET A 180 -0.27 -21.81 0.10
CA MET A 180 1.16 -21.46 0.23
C MET A 180 1.78 -20.84 -1.04
N ASP A 181 0.94 -20.45 -1.99
CA ASP A 181 1.34 -19.68 -3.16
C ASP A 181 0.83 -18.25 -2.98
N VAL A 182 1.68 -17.24 -3.08
CA VAL A 182 1.22 -15.85 -2.96
C VAL A 182 0.38 -15.45 -4.16
N ASP A 183 -0.78 -14.87 -3.89
CA ASP A 183 -1.73 -14.37 -4.87
C ASP A 183 -1.52 -12.88 -5.15
N LEU A 184 -2.09 -12.38 -6.24
CA LEU A 184 -1.91 -10.99 -6.67
C LEU A 184 -3.20 -10.20 -6.61
N TRP A 185 -3.18 -9.07 -5.89
CA TRP A 185 -4.23 -8.06 -5.89
C TRP A 185 -3.73 -6.78 -6.52
N THR A 186 -4.57 -6.11 -7.32
CA THR A 186 -4.23 -4.80 -7.90
C THR A 186 -5.36 -3.80 -7.73
N ALA A 187 -4.98 -2.58 -7.34
CA ALA A 187 -5.88 -1.44 -7.14
C ALA A 187 -5.95 -0.58 -8.40
N GLU A 188 -7.12 -0.62 -9.07
CA GLU A 188 -7.32 0.03 -10.36
C GLU A 188 -8.08 1.36 -10.21
N ASP A 189 -7.50 2.47 -10.64
CA ASP A 189 -8.16 3.77 -10.64
C ASP A 189 -9.19 3.86 -11.77
N GLY A 190 -10.44 4.01 -11.39
CA GLY A 190 -11.60 4.00 -12.29
C GLY A 190 -11.77 2.63 -12.98
N GLY A 191 -11.37 1.58 -12.33
CA GLY A 191 -11.47 0.19 -12.77
C GLY A 191 -12.09 -0.70 -11.70
N ARG A 192 -12.06 -2.01 -11.96
CA ARG A 192 -12.47 -3.01 -10.97
C ARG A 192 -11.29 -3.35 -10.08
N LEU A 193 -11.57 -3.60 -8.81
CA LEU A 193 -10.61 -4.29 -7.95
C LEU A 193 -10.29 -5.64 -8.59
N LYS A 194 -9.01 -5.95 -8.75
CA LYS A 194 -8.55 -7.18 -9.40
C LYS A 194 -7.90 -8.11 -8.37
N VAL A 195 -8.26 -9.36 -8.46
CA VAL A 195 -7.68 -10.44 -7.66
C VAL A 195 -7.36 -11.61 -8.58
N TYR A 196 -6.12 -12.02 -8.58
CA TYR A 196 -5.64 -13.14 -9.37
C TYR A 196 -5.12 -14.22 -8.44
N ARG A 197 -5.79 -15.38 -8.44
CA ARG A 197 -5.28 -16.56 -7.76
C ARG A 197 -4.10 -17.13 -8.51
N ASN A 198 -3.07 -17.46 -7.77
CA ASN A 198 -1.86 -18.07 -8.31
C ASN A 198 -2.04 -19.60 -8.45
N ASP A 199 -2.17 -20.08 -9.67
CA ASP A 199 -2.17 -21.52 -10.00
C ASP A 199 -0.82 -21.93 -10.62
N SER A 200 0.26 -21.21 -10.35
CA SER A 200 1.57 -21.42 -10.95
C SER A 200 2.24 -22.71 -10.46
N THR A 201 3.15 -23.18 -11.24
CA THR A 201 4.11 -24.22 -10.87
C THR A 201 5.51 -23.72 -11.17
N GLN A 202 6.54 -24.36 -10.69
CA GLN A 202 7.93 -23.99 -10.99
C GLN A 202 8.25 -23.86 -12.49
N THR A 203 7.44 -24.47 -13.36
CA THR A 203 7.68 -24.52 -14.81
C THR A 203 6.64 -23.81 -15.65
N GLN A 204 5.52 -23.42 -15.06
CA GLN A 204 4.42 -22.77 -15.75
C GLN A 204 3.78 -21.74 -14.85
N LEU A 205 3.87 -20.48 -15.23
CA LEU A 205 3.15 -19.39 -14.58
C LEU A 205 1.69 -19.38 -15.03
N LYS A 206 0.79 -19.19 -14.07
CA LYS A 206 -0.63 -19.12 -14.35
C LYS A 206 -1.35 -18.40 -13.21
N PHE A 207 -1.88 -17.24 -13.50
CA PHE A 207 -2.77 -16.49 -12.60
C PHE A 207 -4.19 -16.48 -13.16
N VAL A 208 -5.17 -16.68 -12.29
CA VAL A 208 -6.58 -16.78 -12.66
C VAL A 208 -7.36 -15.65 -11.99
N PRO A 209 -8.03 -14.76 -12.76
CA PRO A 209 -8.83 -13.70 -12.16
C PRO A 209 -10.03 -14.31 -11.43
N VAL A 210 -10.20 -13.98 -10.15
CA VAL A 210 -11.21 -14.56 -9.25
C VAL A 210 -12.08 -13.53 -8.53
N GLU A 211 -11.81 -12.25 -8.64
CA GLU A 211 -12.54 -11.16 -7.97
C GLU A 211 -14.06 -11.26 -8.16
N ARG A 212 -14.49 -11.67 -9.35
CA ARG A 212 -15.90 -11.85 -9.64
C ARG A 212 -16.51 -13.07 -8.95
N ALA A 213 -15.74 -14.16 -8.87
CA ALA A 213 -16.17 -15.37 -8.19
C ALA A 213 -16.22 -15.17 -6.67
N MET A 214 -15.38 -14.28 -6.15
CA MET A 214 -15.36 -13.84 -4.75
C MET A 214 -16.45 -12.81 -4.43
N GLY A 215 -17.07 -12.16 -5.44
CA GLY A 215 -18.12 -11.16 -5.26
C GLY A 215 -17.61 -9.77 -4.89
N ILE A 216 -16.34 -9.49 -5.13
CA ILE A 216 -15.65 -8.23 -4.79
C ILE A 216 -15.23 -7.43 -6.02
N ASP A 217 -15.77 -7.73 -7.19
CA ASP A 217 -15.44 -7.11 -8.48
C ASP A 217 -16.05 -5.70 -8.65
N LYS A 218 -16.02 -4.90 -7.61
CA LYS A 218 -16.57 -3.55 -7.60
C LYS A 218 -15.71 -2.55 -8.38
N VAL A 219 -16.39 -1.58 -8.99
CA VAL A 219 -15.74 -0.46 -9.68
C VAL A 219 -15.49 0.68 -8.70
N GLY A 220 -14.30 1.24 -8.70
CA GLY A 220 -13.92 2.35 -7.85
C GLY A 220 -12.71 3.09 -8.40
N SER A 221 -12.19 4.03 -7.65
CA SER A 221 -10.88 4.62 -7.82
C SER A 221 -9.97 4.13 -6.70
N TRP A 222 -9.59 2.87 -6.83
CA TRP A 222 -8.84 2.14 -5.82
C TRP A 222 -7.39 2.62 -5.77
N MET A 223 -6.86 2.87 -4.54
CA MET A 223 -5.56 3.52 -4.38
C MET A 223 -4.55 2.67 -3.63
N GLY A 224 -4.89 2.15 -2.46
CA GLY A 224 -3.96 1.43 -1.60
C GLY A 224 -4.63 0.28 -0.86
N PHE A 225 -3.80 -0.61 -0.34
CA PHE A 225 -4.21 -1.74 0.48
C PHE A 225 -3.61 -1.62 1.88
N ALA A 226 -4.32 -2.14 2.88
CA ALA A 226 -3.75 -2.58 4.14
C ALA A 226 -4.21 -4.01 4.40
N LEU A 227 -3.28 -4.86 4.83
CA LEU A 227 -3.50 -6.27 5.17
C LEU A 227 -3.37 -6.44 6.68
N GLY A 228 -4.33 -7.09 7.32
CA GLY A 228 -4.31 -7.34 8.77
C GLY A 228 -5.54 -8.08 9.26
N ASP A 229 -5.51 -8.54 10.49
CA ASP A 229 -6.61 -9.23 11.18
C ASP A 229 -7.35 -8.22 12.09
N TYR A 230 -8.29 -7.46 11.49
CA TYR A 230 -8.92 -6.34 12.21
C TYR A 230 -9.88 -6.78 13.31
N ASP A 231 -10.45 -7.98 13.24
CA ASP A 231 -11.44 -8.46 14.22
C ASP A 231 -10.98 -9.64 15.08
N GLY A 232 -9.69 -10.00 14.99
CA GLY A 232 -9.05 -10.98 15.86
C GLY A 232 -9.58 -12.40 15.67
N ASP A 233 -10.02 -12.74 14.44
CA ASP A 233 -10.50 -14.10 14.13
C ASP A 233 -9.42 -15.01 13.53
N SER A 234 -8.21 -14.49 13.38
CA SER A 234 -7.01 -15.14 12.82
C SER A 234 -7.06 -15.41 11.33
N ASP A 235 -7.97 -14.76 10.60
CA ASP A 235 -7.99 -14.68 9.13
C ASP A 235 -7.53 -13.27 8.71
N LEU A 236 -6.68 -13.16 7.68
CA LEU A 236 -6.22 -11.85 7.20
C LEU A 236 -7.29 -11.15 6.34
N ASP A 237 -7.58 -9.92 6.71
CA ASP A 237 -8.54 -9.03 6.06
C ASP A 237 -7.84 -7.98 5.20
N VAL A 238 -8.59 -7.37 4.27
CA VAL A 238 -8.04 -6.36 3.36
C VAL A 238 -8.84 -5.07 3.43
N PHE A 239 -8.20 -3.99 3.86
CA PHE A 239 -8.74 -2.65 3.71
C PHE A 239 -8.26 -2.05 2.39
N VAL A 240 -9.20 -1.46 1.62
CA VAL A 240 -8.91 -0.87 0.31
C VAL A 240 -9.36 0.57 0.29
N THR A 241 -8.43 1.49 0.06
CA THR A 241 -8.74 2.91 -0.01
C THR A 241 -9.29 3.31 -1.38
N ASN A 242 -10.17 4.30 -1.37
CA ASN A 242 -10.86 4.83 -2.54
C ASN A 242 -10.85 6.36 -2.52
N ILE A 243 -10.66 7.04 -3.66
CA ILE A 243 -10.61 8.51 -3.71
C ILE A 243 -11.82 9.15 -4.34
N GLY A 244 -12.71 8.39 -4.87
CA GLY A 244 -13.81 8.95 -5.60
C GLY A 244 -13.52 9.11 -7.09
N TYR A 245 -14.51 9.56 -7.80
CA TYR A 245 -14.60 9.47 -9.23
C TYR A 245 -14.99 10.82 -9.84
N HIS A 246 -14.35 11.16 -10.97
CA HIS A 246 -14.65 12.35 -11.72
C HIS A 246 -15.44 12.03 -13.00
N PRO A 247 -16.70 12.48 -13.13
CA PRO A 247 -17.58 12.09 -14.25
C PRO A 247 -17.11 12.48 -15.65
N ARG A 248 -16.14 13.39 -15.77
CA ARG A 248 -15.62 13.83 -17.07
C ARG A 248 -14.47 13.01 -17.60
N LEU A 249 -13.78 12.30 -16.73
CA LEU A 249 -12.63 11.48 -17.13
C LEU A 249 -13.06 10.14 -17.74
N ARG A 250 -14.26 9.66 -17.38
CA ARG A 250 -14.87 8.48 -17.99
C ARG A 250 -16.38 8.65 -18.10
N PRO A 251 -16.94 8.73 -19.32
CA PRO A 251 -18.38 8.62 -19.48
C PRO A 251 -18.81 7.19 -19.10
N PRO A 252 -20.00 7.00 -18.51
CA PRO A 252 -20.51 5.66 -18.18
C PRO A 252 -20.34 4.71 -19.37
N PRO A 253 -20.05 3.43 -19.13
CA PRO A 253 -20.99 2.63 -18.37
C PRO A 253 -20.43 2.23 -17.01
N PHE A 254 -20.64 3.07 -16.03
CA PHE A 254 -20.68 2.53 -14.70
C PHE A 254 -21.99 1.77 -14.63
N ASP A 255 -21.91 0.47 -14.44
CA ASP A 255 -23.09 -0.26 -14.05
C ASP A 255 -23.53 0.25 -12.65
N ASP A 256 -24.78 -0.05 -12.29
CA ASP A 256 -25.37 0.35 -11.01
C ASP A 256 -24.66 -0.30 -9.79
N SER A 257 -23.51 -0.94 -9.99
CA SER A 257 -22.67 -1.58 -8.97
C SER A 257 -21.54 -0.67 -8.45
N ALA A 258 -21.39 0.55 -8.96
CA ALA A 258 -20.40 1.48 -8.43
C ALA A 258 -20.93 2.10 -7.13
N ASP A 259 -20.28 1.76 -6.01
CA ASP A 259 -20.59 2.34 -4.70
C ASP A 259 -19.99 3.74 -4.56
N CYS A 260 -20.29 4.60 -5.50
CA CYS A 260 -19.77 5.97 -5.57
C CYS A 260 -20.90 6.98 -5.67
N ALA A 261 -20.98 7.89 -4.70
CA ALA A 261 -21.89 9.01 -4.73
C ALA A 261 -21.29 10.16 -5.56
N SER A 262 -21.99 10.58 -6.61
CA SER A 262 -21.65 11.84 -7.30
C SER A 262 -22.32 13.00 -6.59
N VAL A 263 -21.54 13.89 -6.02
CA VAL A 263 -22.06 15.03 -5.24
C VAL A 263 -22.64 16.11 -6.13
N GLN A 264 -22.08 16.32 -7.31
CA GLN A 264 -22.64 17.20 -8.33
C GLN A 264 -22.14 16.77 -9.72
N ARG A 265 -22.88 17.13 -10.77
CA ARG A 265 -22.62 16.73 -12.16
C ARG A 265 -21.21 17.03 -12.70
N TYR A 266 -20.42 17.81 -12.00
CA TYR A 266 -19.09 18.28 -12.41
C TYR A 266 -18.04 18.23 -11.28
N GLU A 267 -18.36 17.66 -10.13
CA GLU A 267 -17.44 17.53 -9.00
C GLU A 267 -16.94 16.08 -8.88
N TRP A 268 -15.86 15.89 -8.16
CA TRP A 268 -15.41 14.57 -7.76
C TRP A 268 -16.51 13.91 -6.93
N GLY A 269 -16.86 12.68 -7.30
CA GLY A 269 -17.70 11.84 -6.49
C GLY A 269 -16.91 11.33 -5.28
N THR A 270 -17.62 10.83 -4.30
CA THR A 270 -17.05 10.10 -3.18
C THR A 270 -17.31 8.62 -3.38
N CYS A 271 -16.27 7.81 -3.23
CA CYS A 271 -16.40 6.37 -3.26
C CYS A 271 -15.97 5.84 -1.90
N ASP A 272 -16.76 4.95 -1.35
CA ASP A 272 -16.52 4.40 -0.03
C ASP A 272 -15.26 3.51 -0.05
N HIS A 273 -14.53 3.50 1.06
CA HIS A 273 -13.50 2.50 1.30
C HIS A 273 -14.13 1.12 1.46
N PHE A 274 -13.39 0.08 1.11
CA PHE A 274 -13.79 -1.28 1.41
C PHE A 274 -13.00 -1.81 2.62
N LEU A 275 -13.70 -2.47 3.52
CA LEU A 275 -13.11 -3.40 4.45
C LEU A 275 -13.61 -4.80 4.09
N LEU A 276 -12.76 -5.56 3.45
CA LEU A 276 -13.05 -6.89 2.96
C LEU A 276 -12.72 -7.89 4.06
N LYS A 277 -13.73 -8.24 4.86
CA LYS A 277 -13.59 -9.29 5.86
C LYS A 277 -13.44 -10.64 5.19
N ASN A 278 -12.39 -11.36 5.56
CA ASN A 278 -12.19 -12.76 5.23
C ASN A 278 -13.15 -13.62 6.07
N GLY A 279 -13.91 -14.46 5.43
CA GLY A 279 -14.81 -15.42 6.07
C GLY A 279 -14.35 -16.87 5.90
N GLY A 280 -13.02 -17.03 5.72
CA GLY A 280 -12.39 -18.31 5.50
C GLY A 280 -12.60 -18.89 4.10
N LEU A 281 -12.20 -20.13 3.93
CA LEU A 281 -12.21 -20.81 2.64
C LEU A 281 -13.60 -21.31 2.25
N LYS A 282 -13.97 -21.11 0.97
CA LYS A 282 -15.25 -21.53 0.41
C LYS A 282 -15.10 -22.14 -0.97
N TYR A 283 -15.84 -23.23 -1.23
CA TYR A 283 -15.87 -23.82 -2.55
C TYR A 283 -16.69 -22.96 -3.53
N SER A 284 -16.07 -22.57 -4.63
CA SER A 284 -16.70 -21.83 -5.74
C SER A 284 -16.77 -22.71 -7.00
N PRO A 285 -17.97 -22.92 -7.58
CA PRO A 285 -18.11 -23.74 -8.78
C PRO A 285 -17.29 -23.21 -9.97
N GLY A 286 -16.43 -24.05 -10.52
CA GLY A 286 -15.56 -23.71 -11.65
C GLY A 286 -14.20 -23.12 -11.25
N PHE A 287 -14.02 -22.72 -9.98
CA PHE A 287 -12.77 -22.14 -9.47
C PHE A 287 -12.13 -22.99 -8.36
N GLY A 288 -12.87 -23.90 -7.72
CA GLY A 288 -12.37 -24.68 -6.60
C GLY A 288 -12.54 -23.97 -5.26
N VAL A 289 -11.56 -24.07 -4.37
CA VAL A 289 -11.54 -23.38 -3.09
C VAL A 289 -11.03 -21.96 -3.30
N LEU A 290 -11.68 -20.98 -2.70
CA LEU A 290 -11.31 -19.57 -2.73
C LEU A 290 -11.54 -18.94 -1.36
N GLY A 291 -10.83 -17.88 -1.03
CA GLY A 291 -11.15 -17.01 0.09
C GLY A 291 -12.57 -16.43 -0.07
N SER A 292 -13.32 -16.34 1.01
CA SER A 292 -14.68 -15.80 1.03
C SER A 292 -14.66 -14.42 1.64
N TYR A 293 -14.65 -13.40 0.81
CA TYR A 293 -14.61 -12.01 1.26
C TYR A 293 -15.98 -11.34 1.19
N SER A 294 -16.23 -10.44 2.14
CA SER A 294 -17.41 -9.58 2.13
C SER A 294 -17.04 -8.17 2.58
N ASP A 295 -17.52 -7.17 1.86
CA ASP A 295 -17.38 -5.79 2.32
C ASP A 295 -18.26 -5.53 3.54
N VAL A 296 -17.63 -5.20 4.66
CA VAL A 296 -18.28 -4.92 5.94
C VAL A 296 -18.18 -3.47 6.36
N ALA A 297 -17.62 -2.58 5.53
CA ALA A 297 -17.35 -1.19 5.88
C ALA A 297 -18.59 -0.44 6.43
N TYR A 298 -19.76 -0.72 5.87
CA TYR A 298 -21.04 -0.12 6.35
C TYR A 298 -21.48 -0.58 7.74
N SER A 299 -21.05 -1.76 8.18
CA SER A 299 -21.46 -2.37 9.45
C SER A 299 -20.45 -2.21 10.57
N ILE A 300 -19.25 -1.78 10.27
CA ILE A 300 -18.21 -1.51 11.25
C ILE A 300 -18.66 -0.38 12.18
N VAL A 301 -18.53 -0.60 13.47
CA VAL A 301 -18.83 0.43 14.47
C VAL A 301 -17.65 1.40 14.55
N VAL A 302 -17.90 2.67 14.29
CA VAL A 302 -16.91 3.73 14.46
C VAL A 302 -17.49 4.81 15.35
N GLU A 303 -16.87 5.08 16.50
CA GLU A 303 -17.17 6.26 17.29
C GLU A 303 -16.46 7.47 16.64
N PRO A 304 -17.22 8.37 15.95
CA PRO A 304 -16.61 9.43 15.18
C PRO A 304 -16.04 10.53 16.08
N SER A 305 -14.98 11.17 15.63
CA SER A 305 -14.48 12.40 16.23
C SER A 305 -15.55 13.49 16.19
N ARG A 306 -15.72 14.20 17.29
CA ARG A 306 -16.64 15.37 17.36
C ARG A 306 -16.05 16.60 16.66
N VAL A 307 -14.75 16.64 16.52
CA VAL A 307 -14.00 17.76 15.93
C VAL A 307 -13.80 17.56 14.44
N LEU A 308 -13.70 16.29 14.02
CA LEU A 308 -13.39 15.91 12.64
C LEU A 308 -14.39 14.87 12.15
N PRO A 309 -15.63 15.27 11.81
CA PRO A 309 -16.65 14.32 11.36
C PRO A 309 -16.25 13.69 10.01
N PRO A 310 -16.79 12.50 9.70
CA PRO A 310 -16.65 11.90 8.39
C PRO A 310 -17.17 12.79 7.27
N LEU A 311 -16.46 12.86 6.15
CA LEU A 311 -16.84 13.76 5.03
C LEU A 311 -18.14 13.35 4.35
N SER A 312 -18.44 12.06 4.28
CA SER A 312 -19.68 11.54 3.71
C SER A 312 -20.90 11.83 4.55
N LEU A 313 -20.74 12.24 5.81
CA LEU A 313 -21.84 12.74 6.65
C LEU A 313 -22.14 14.23 6.43
N ASP A 314 -21.35 14.92 5.59
CA ASP A 314 -21.65 16.31 5.24
C ASP A 314 -22.97 16.39 4.45
N PRO A 315 -24.03 17.01 5.02
CA PRO A 315 -25.34 17.06 4.39
C PRO A 315 -25.34 17.82 3.05
N THR A 316 -24.30 18.62 2.78
CA THR A 316 -24.14 19.32 1.49
C THR A 316 -23.62 18.42 0.38
N ARG A 317 -23.10 17.26 0.74
CA ARG A 317 -22.52 16.24 -0.16
C ARG A 317 -23.43 15.04 -0.39
N ILE A 318 -24.46 14.86 0.42
CA ILE A 318 -25.39 13.74 0.31
C ILE A 318 -26.52 14.12 -0.67
N LEU A 319 -26.71 13.30 -1.69
CA LEU A 319 -27.85 13.44 -2.60
C LEU A 319 -29.11 12.81 -1.97
N ASP A 320 -30.28 13.44 -2.18
CA ASP A 320 -31.58 13.01 -1.62
C ASP A 320 -31.98 11.54 -1.93
N SER A 321 -31.32 10.91 -2.87
CA SER A 321 -31.64 9.55 -3.34
C SER A 321 -30.69 8.46 -2.80
N TRP A 322 -29.69 8.81 -1.98
CA TRP A 322 -28.67 7.88 -1.52
C TRP A 322 -28.90 7.51 -0.06
N GLN A 323 -28.56 6.26 0.27
CA GLN A 323 -28.48 5.83 1.66
C GLN A 323 -27.33 6.59 2.33
N VAL A 324 -27.57 7.13 3.52
CA VAL A 324 -26.51 7.78 4.30
C VAL A 324 -25.46 6.70 4.66
N PRO A 325 -24.21 6.83 4.26
CA PRO A 325 -23.17 5.90 4.64
C PRO A 325 -23.01 5.84 6.17
N THR A 326 -22.73 4.67 6.68
CA THR A 326 -22.54 4.43 8.12
C THR A 326 -21.22 3.69 8.35
N GLY A 327 -20.75 3.68 9.58
CA GLY A 327 -19.52 2.99 9.93
C GLY A 327 -18.31 3.51 9.19
N LEU A 328 -17.44 2.61 8.77
CA LEU A 328 -16.23 2.95 8.02
C LEU A 328 -16.55 3.54 6.64
N ALA A 329 -17.67 3.13 6.02
CA ALA A 329 -18.12 3.67 4.74
C ALA A 329 -18.56 5.16 4.82
N ALA A 330 -18.72 5.72 6.02
CA ALA A 330 -18.93 7.15 6.20
C ALA A 330 -17.66 7.99 5.95
N TYR A 331 -16.51 7.34 5.87
CA TYR A 331 -15.23 7.97 5.56
C TYR A 331 -14.89 7.72 4.09
N ASP A 332 -14.43 8.74 3.44
CA ASP A 332 -14.03 8.69 2.03
C ASP A 332 -12.64 9.29 1.83
N PHE A 333 -12.06 9.09 0.66
CA PHE A 333 -10.84 9.76 0.25
C PHE A 333 -9.58 9.26 0.95
N GLY A 334 -8.99 8.19 0.44
CA GLY A 334 -7.74 7.65 0.96
C GLY A 334 -6.76 7.22 -0.12
N PHE A 335 -5.48 7.32 0.20
CA PHE A 335 -4.38 6.79 -0.59
C PHE A 335 -3.70 5.65 0.17
N GLY A 336 -2.50 5.86 0.69
CA GLY A 336 -1.83 4.84 1.48
C GLY A 336 -2.57 4.52 2.77
N ALA A 337 -2.55 3.25 3.14
CA ALA A 337 -3.14 2.75 4.37
C ALA A 337 -2.26 1.67 5.00
N VAL A 338 -2.35 1.52 6.31
CA VAL A 338 -1.69 0.46 7.08
C VAL A 338 -2.57 0.02 8.24
N PHE A 339 -2.54 -1.27 8.54
CA PHE A 339 -2.91 -1.82 9.84
C PHE A 339 -1.66 -1.91 10.72
N PHE A 340 -1.78 -1.61 11.99
CA PHE A 340 -0.74 -1.78 13.00
C PHE A 340 -1.32 -1.62 14.40
N ASP A 341 -0.73 -2.24 15.38
CA ASP A 341 -1.11 -2.08 16.78
C ASP A 341 -0.37 -0.87 17.39
N MET A 342 -1.06 0.26 17.52
CA MET A 342 -0.47 1.52 17.96
C MET A 342 -0.04 1.50 19.42
N GLU A 343 -0.82 0.85 20.27
CA GLU A 343 -0.60 0.83 21.72
C GLU A 343 -0.12 -0.51 22.27
N ASN A 344 0.16 -1.49 21.44
CA ASN A 344 0.57 -2.85 21.81
C ASN A 344 -0.47 -3.61 22.65
N ASP A 345 -1.78 -3.45 22.30
CA ASP A 345 -2.84 -4.16 23.02
C ASP A 345 -3.33 -5.45 22.36
N GLY A 346 -2.81 -5.73 21.18
CA GLY A 346 -3.07 -6.94 20.41
C GLY A 346 -4.20 -6.78 19.39
N ASP A 347 -4.88 -5.62 19.36
CA ASP A 347 -5.88 -5.30 18.34
C ASP A 347 -5.25 -4.39 17.28
N GLU A 348 -5.42 -4.68 16.00
CA GLU A 348 -4.86 -3.85 14.93
C GLU A 348 -5.70 -2.59 14.68
N ASP A 349 -5.03 -1.45 14.74
CA ASP A 349 -5.55 -0.13 14.41
C ASP A 349 -5.44 0.14 12.92
N LEU A 350 -6.26 1.08 12.41
CA LEU A 350 -6.27 1.43 11.00
C LEU A 350 -5.88 2.90 10.79
N TYR A 351 -4.85 3.12 10.00
CA TYR A 351 -4.47 4.44 9.53
C TYR A 351 -4.49 4.52 8.00
N TRP A 352 -5.05 5.62 7.45
CA TRP A 352 -4.89 5.95 6.04
C TRP A 352 -4.66 7.44 5.84
N LEU A 353 -4.03 7.75 4.71
CA LEU A 353 -3.74 9.11 4.29
C LEU A 353 -4.87 9.69 3.47
N GLY A 354 -5.33 10.84 3.88
CA GLY A 354 -6.19 11.69 3.07
C GLY A 354 -5.39 12.50 2.03
N SER A 355 -6.10 13.22 1.20
CA SER A 355 -5.50 14.08 0.19
C SER A 355 -6.34 15.32 -0.08
N ALA A 356 -5.68 16.43 -0.38
CA ALA A 356 -6.34 17.59 -0.94
C ALA A 356 -6.46 17.41 -2.45
N LEU A 357 -7.64 17.10 -2.94
CA LEU A 357 -7.92 17.15 -4.37
C LEU A 357 -8.43 18.51 -4.76
N GLY A 358 -7.70 19.20 -5.54
CA GLY A 358 -8.05 20.48 -6.10
C GLY A 358 -6.83 21.12 -6.67
N ARG A 359 -6.57 20.81 -7.88
CA ARG A 359 -5.66 21.61 -8.66
C ARG A 359 -6.40 22.86 -9.06
N GLY A 360 -6.17 23.94 -8.36
CA GLY A 360 -6.35 25.37 -8.56
C GLY A 360 -7.08 25.94 -9.76
N GLU A 361 -7.54 25.16 -10.68
CA GLU A 361 -8.33 25.64 -11.80
C GLU A 361 -9.83 25.53 -11.49
N SER A 362 -10.39 26.66 -11.22
CA SER A 362 -11.79 26.99 -10.94
C SER A 362 -12.86 26.39 -11.88
N ARG A 363 -12.52 25.51 -12.79
CA ARG A 363 -13.47 24.84 -13.67
C ARG A 363 -14.19 23.66 -13.04
N LEU A 364 -13.69 23.17 -11.91
CA LEU A 364 -14.17 21.92 -11.30
C LEU A 364 -14.78 22.10 -9.91
N GLY A 365 -14.87 23.32 -9.40
CA GLY A 365 -15.30 23.58 -8.02
C GLY A 365 -14.17 23.38 -7.01
N PRO A 366 -14.34 23.81 -5.76
CA PRO A 366 -13.38 23.56 -4.70
C PRO A 366 -13.31 22.06 -4.46
N ALA A 367 -12.13 21.48 -4.56
CA ALA A 367 -11.89 20.15 -4.06
C ALA A 367 -11.92 20.17 -2.53
N PHE A 368 -12.24 19.03 -1.94
CA PHE A 368 -12.28 18.91 -0.49
C PHE A 368 -10.94 18.37 0.00
N PRO A 369 -10.37 19.00 1.02
CA PRO A 369 -9.36 18.31 1.77
C PRO A 369 -10.02 17.14 2.50
N SER A 370 -9.53 15.96 2.29
CA SER A 370 -9.82 14.84 3.15
C SER A 370 -8.63 14.66 4.07
N ALA A 371 -8.83 14.82 5.35
CA ALA A 371 -7.81 14.43 6.32
C ALA A 371 -7.69 12.91 6.30
N GLY A 372 -6.47 12.41 6.45
CA GLY A 372 -6.24 11.04 6.84
C GLY A 372 -6.92 10.73 8.17
N ARG A 373 -7.10 9.46 8.46
CA ARG A 373 -7.73 9.02 9.70
C ARG A 373 -6.86 8.02 10.42
N MET A 374 -6.82 8.17 11.74
CA MET A 374 -6.35 7.16 12.66
C MET A 374 -7.55 6.63 13.44
N LEU A 375 -7.90 5.39 13.19
CA LEU A 375 -8.95 4.69 13.89
C LEU A 375 -8.32 3.67 14.83
N ARG A 376 -8.51 3.88 16.13
CA ARG A 376 -8.09 2.96 17.14
C ARG A 376 -9.10 1.83 17.28
N ASN A 377 -8.65 0.60 17.19
CA ASN A 377 -9.44 -0.58 17.46
C ASN A 377 -9.62 -0.71 18.97
N MET A 378 -10.85 -0.68 19.43
CA MET A 378 -11.16 -0.77 20.85
C MET A 378 -11.37 -2.21 21.30
N TYR A 379 -11.73 -3.06 20.40
CA TYR A 379 -11.88 -4.50 20.52
C TYR A 379 -12.54 -5.08 19.26
N ARG A 380 -11.83 -5.95 18.55
CA ARG A 380 -12.36 -6.78 17.44
C ARG A 380 -13.18 -6.01 16.40
N GLY A 381 -12.63 -4.91 15.92
CA GLY A 381 -13.24 -4.12 14.84
C GLY A 381 -14.24 -3.05 15.28
N ASP A 382 -14.41 -2.81 16.59
CA ASP A 382 -15.08 -1.63 17.10
C ASP A 382 -14.07 -0.48 17.19
N TYR A 383 -14.19 0.52 16.32
CA TYR A 383 -13.21 1.59 16.18
C TYR A 383 -13.63 2.89 16.86
N GLN A 384 -12.64 3.64 17.30
CA GLN A 384 -12.74 5.05 17.70
C GLN A 384 -11.85 5.92 16.81
N ASP A 385 -12.40 7.01 16.26
CA ASP A 385 -11.61 8.01 15.54
C ASP A 385 -10.77 8.84 16.52
N VAL A 386 -9.49 8.57 16.58
CA VAL A 386 -8.49 9.21 17.45
C VAL A 386 -7.52 10.12 16.67
N THR A 387 -7.88 10.49 15.45
CA THR A 387 -7.02 11.26 14.54
C THR A 387 -6.53 12.56 15.17
N VAL A 388 -7.40 13.26 15.90
CA VAL A 388 -7.05 14.53 16.55
C VAL A 388 -6.14 14.31 17.77
N GLU A 389 -6.43 13.29 18.55
CA GLU A 389 -5.72 12.96 19.78
C GLU A 389 -4.29 12.49 19.49
N THR A 390 -4.09 11.75 18.41
CA THR A 390 -2.77 11.26 17.98
C THR A 390 -1.91 12.31 17.28
N GLN A 391 -2.49 13.49 16.97
CA GLN A 391 -1.80 14.57 16.26
C GLN A 391 -1.28 14.17 14.86
N LEU A 392 -1.80 13.12 14.28
CA LEU A 392 -1.48 12.67 12.92
C LEU A 392 -2.09 13.57 11.83
N LEU A 393 -2.80 14.63 12.24
CA LEU A 393 -3.23 15.70 11.35
C LEU A 393 -2.03 16.63 11.09
N ALA A 394 -1.50 16.56 9.91
CA ALA A 394 -0.40 17.43 9.51
C ALA A 394 -0.84 18.86 9.19
N ILE A 395 -2.11 19.26 9.38
CA ILE A 395 -2.62 20.60 9.06
C ILE A 395 -2.81 21.43 10.30
N GLU A 396 -1.78 22.14 10.68
CA GLU A 396 -1.85 23.06 11.80
C GLU A 396 -2.81 24.22 11.51
N GLY A 397 -3.80 24.41 12.37
CA GLY A 397 -4.72 25.55 12.37
C GLY A 397 -5.85 25.48 11.33
N VAL A 398 -6.23 24.30 10.86
CA VAL A 398 -7.44 24.09 10.09
C VAL A 398 -8.55 23.61 11.01
N ASP A 399 -9.71 24.21 10.89
CA ASP A 399 -10.91 23.77 11.59
C ASP A 399 -11.75 22.87 10.66
N TYR A 400 -11.56 21.56 10.76
CA TYR A 400 -12.31 20.56 9.98
C TYR A 400 -13.77 20.42 10.41
N SER A 401 -14.19 21.05 11.52
CA SER A 401 -15.61 21.06 11.92
C SER A 401 -16.48 21.95 11.04
N ILE A 402 -15.84 22.82 10.22
CA ILE A 402 -16.54 23.66 9.26
C ILE A 402 -16.80 22.85 8.00
N THR A 403 -17.92 22.15 7.98
CA THR A 403 -18.32 21.29 6.86
C THR A 403 -19.30 21.97 5.90
N ASP A 404 -19.91 23.10 6.27
CA ASP A 404 -20.82 23.83 5.38
C ASP A 404 -20.06 24.65 4.33
N ARG A 405 -20.17 24.25 3.08
CA ARG A 405 -19.59 24.96 1.91
C ARG A 405 -20.06 26.40 1.75
N LYS A 406 -21.17 26.76 2.35
CA LYS A 406 -21.72 28.12 2.32
C LYS A 406 -21.14 28.98 3.44
N ASP A 407 -20.45 28.39 4.39
CA ASP A 407 -19.75 29.13 5.43
C ASP A 407 -18.55 29.87 4.79
N PRO A 408 -18.49 31.21 4.91
CA PRO A 408 -17.34 31.97 4.39
C PRO A 408 -15.99 31.51 4.95
N SER A 409 -15.98 30.91 6.14
CA SER A 409 -14.77 30.39 6.77
C SER A 409 -14.31 29.09 6.11
N PHE A 410 -15.22 28.31 5.54
CA PHE A 410 -14.89 27.09 4.79
C PHE A 410 -14.02 27.40 3.58
N ASP A 411 -14.41 28.36 2.74
CA ASP A 411 -13.62 28.73 1.58
C ASP A 411 -12.26 29.29 1.93
N ALA A 412 -12.17 30.05 3.02
CA ALA A 412 -10.91 30.62 3.50
C ALA A 412 -9.97 29.52 4.04
N ASP A 413 -10.49 28.55 4.76
CA ASP A 413 -9.71 27.43 5.27
C ASP A 413 -9.33 26.47 4.15
N PHE A 414 -10.23 26.23 3.19
CA PHE A 414 -9.94 25.47 2.01
C PHE A 414 -8.80 26.08 1.16
N GLN A 415 -8.85 27.37 0.89
CA GLN A 415 -7.79 28.06 0.17
C GLN A 415 -6.45 28.00 0.94
N ARG A 416 -6.50 28.11 2.24
CA ARG A 416 -5.33 27.96 3.10
C ARG A 416 -4.76 26.53 3.04
N LEU A 417 -5.62 25.51 3.04
CA LEU A 417 -5.26 24.11 2.87
C LEU A 417 -4.64 23.83 1.52
N ALA A 418 -5.34 24.19 0.45
CA ALA A 418 -4.90 23.93 -0.92
C ALA A 418 -3.56 24.60 -1.24
N PHE A 419 -3.29 25.75 -0.61
CA PHE A 419 -2.14 26.56 -0.97
C PHE A 419 -1.03 26.65 0.09
N LYS A 420 -1.31 26.32 1.36
CA LYS A 420 -0.31 26.48 2.43
C LYS A 420 0.31 25.18 2.91
N TYR A 421 -0.43 24.09 2.91
CA TYR A 421 -0.02 22.89 3.65
C TYR A 421 0.16 21.64 2.82
N HIS A 422 -0.20 21.57 1.57
CA HIS A 422 0.02 20.41 0.71
C HIS A 422 -0.16 19.06 1.41
N GLU A 423 -1.22 18.91 2.17
CA GLU A 423 -1.63 17.57 2.57
C GLU A 423 -2.18 16.82 1.38
N ASN A 424 -1.26 16.49 0.55
CA ASN A 424 -1.50 15.62 -0.58
C ASN A 424 -0.84 14.29 -0.25
N GLY A 425 -1.26 13.70 0.85
CA GLY A 425 -0.75 12.43 1.37
C GLY A 425 -0.83 11.36 0.31
N LYS A 426 0.20 10.55 0.22
CA LYS A 426 0.31 9.50 -0.79
C LYS A 426 0.72 8.18 -0.17
N GLY A 427 1.98 7.99 0.11
CA GLY A 427 2.51 6.76 0.66
C GLY A 427 2.62 6.80 2.17
N VAL A 428 2.33 5.71 2.82
CA VAL A 428 2.64 5.44 4.22
C VAL A 428 3.39 4.12 4.33
N ALA A 429 4.39 4.11 5.19
CA ALA A 429 5.10 2.90 5.59
C ALA A 429 5.19 2.87 7.12
N SER A 430 5.13 1.69 7.69
CA SER A 430 5.18 1.42 9.13
C SER A 430 6.42 0.60 9.49
N GLY A 431 6.94 0.82 10.69
CA GLY A 431 8.04 0.06 11.26
C GLY A 431 8.54 0.69 12.56
N ASP A 432 9.21 -0.08 13.39
CA ASP A 432 9.86 0.39 14.61
C ASP A 432 11.21 1.03 14.25
N LEU A 433 11.24 2.36 14.17
CA LEU A 433 12.40 3.11 13.68
C LEU A 433 13.47 3.37 14.75
N ASN A 434 13.11 3.32 16.03
CA ASN A 434 14.02 3.59 17.14
C ASN A 434 14.32 2.36 18.00
N GLY A 435 13.71 1.22 17.70
CA GLY A 435 13.91 -0.04 18.41
C GLY A 435 13.25 -0.10 19.79
N ASP A 436 12.21 0.73 20.02
CA ASP A 436 11.51 0.78 21.30
C ASP A 436 10.31 -0.18 21.38
N GLY A 437 9.98 -0.81 20.25
CA GLY A 437 8.91 -1.80 20.14
C GLY A 437 7.53 -1.19 19.93
N TYR A 438 7.45 0.04 19.49
CA TYR A 438 6.24 0.68 19.02
C TYR A 438 6.37 1.04 17.56
N ILE A 439 5.30 0.85 16.81
CA ILE A 439 5.33 1.10 15.38
C ILE A 439 5.23 2.58 15.10
N ASP A 440 6.21 3.08 14.34
CA ASP A 440 6.32 4.43 13.83
C ASP A 440 5.83 4.49 12.38
N LEU A 441 5.52 5.71 11.90
CA LEU A 441 5.01 5.93 10.55
C LEU A 441 5.89 6.90 9.77
N VAL A 442 6.18 6.55 8.52
CA VAL A 442 6.79 7.45 7.52
C VAL A 442 5.76 7.76 6.44
N VAL A 443 5.51 9.03 6.21
CA VAL A 443 4.48 9.49 5.27
C VAL A 443 5.06 10.42 4.24
N THR A 444 4.68 10.22 2.99
CA THR A 444 5.07 11.06 1.87
C THR A 444 3.89 11.85 1.33
N ASN A 445 4.18 13.07 0.86
CA ASN A 445 3.20 13.93 0.23
C ASN A 445 3.66 14.33 -1.17
N SER A 446 2.71 14.45 -2.10
CA SER A 446 3.00 14.98 -3.44
C SER A 446 3.28 16.48 -3.41
N SER A 447 4.02 16.96 -4.39
CA SER A 447 4.13 18.39 -4.67
C SER A 447 2.78 19.01 -5.00
N GLY A 448 2.60 20.27 -4.66
CA GLY A 448 1.38 21.00 -4.93
C GLY A 448 1.62 22.48 -5.24
N GLU A 449 0.58 23.15 -5.73
CA GLU A 449 0.61 24.58 -5.98
C GLU A 449 0.47 25.35 -4.65
N TYR A 450 1.28 26.36 -4.48
CA TYR A 450 1.27 27.26 -3.33
C TYR A 450 1.06 28.70 -3.78
N LEU A 451 0.05 29.36 -3.23
CA LEU A 451 -0.18 30.77 -3.45
C LEU A 451 0.65 31.60 -2.45
N THR A 452 1.61 32.34 -2.96
CA THR A 452 2.42 33.21 -2.12
C THR A 452 1.60 34.36 -1.52
N PRO A 453 2.03 34.99 -0.43
CA PRO A 453 1.39 36.20 0.10
C PRO A 453 1.29 37.35 -0.91
N GLN A 454 2.09 37.33 -1.97
CA GLN A 454 2.09 38.29 -3.07
C GLN A 454 1.09 37.92 -4.19
N GLY A 455 0.40 36.78 -4.07
CA GLY A 455 -0.57 36.31 -5.04
C GLY A 455 0.03 35.55 -6.23
N GLU A 456 1.27 35.09 -6.14
CA GLU A 456 1.91 34.27 -7.15
C GLU A 456 1.71 32.79 -6.83
N THR A 457 1.40 31.98 -7.83
CA THR A 457 1.34 30.51 -7.69
C THR A 457 2.71 29.92 -7.96
N ILE A 458 3.25 29.18 -7.00
CA ILE A 458 4.50 28.43 -7.13
C ILE A 458 4.27 26.96 -6.80
N MET A 459 5.03 26.06 -7.45
CA MET A 459 5.08 24.65 -7.05
C MET A 459 5.94 24.51 -5.80
N LYS A 460 5.43 23.77 -4.82
CA LYS A 460 6.15 23.43 -3.59
C LYS A 460 6.20 21.93 -3.44
N ASP A 461 7.37 21.41 -3.08
CA ASP A 461 7.54 19.99 -2.79
C ASP A 461 6.72 19.60 -1.54
N GLY A 462 6.10 18.42 -1.59
CA GLY A 462 5.38 17.85 -0.46
C GLY A 462 6.35 17.46 0.65
N PRO A 463 6.00 17.68 1.91
CA PRO A 463 6.83 17.26 3.03
C PRO A 463 6.85 15.74 3.19
N ILE A 464 7.93 15.23 3.78
CA ILE A 464 7.99 13.91 4.38
C ILE A 464 7.75 14.08 5.87
N PHE A 465 6.84 13.30 6.45
CA PHE A 465 6.61 13.26 7.88
C PHE A 465 7.11 11.92 8.44
N VAL A 466 7.75 12.00 9.59
CA VAL A 466 8.10 10.85 10.41
C VAL A 466 7.41 11.03 11.74
N TRP A 467 6.47 10.18 12.05
CA TRP A 467 5.78 10.18 13.34
C TRP A 467 6.33 9.06 14.20
N MET A 468 7.00 9.47 15.26
CA MET A 468 7.50 8.56 16.28
C MET A 468 6.39 8.30 17.29
N ASN A 469 6.06 7.04 17.48
CA ASN A 469 5.08 6.61 18.48
C ASN A 469 5.67 6.80 19.88
N PRO A 470 5.04 7.57 20.78
CA PRO A 470 5.58 7.79 22.11
C PRO A 470 5.50 6.53 23.02
N GLY A 471 4.89 5.48 22.52
CA GLY A 471 4.75 4.22 23.23
C GLY A 471 3.73 4.20 24.37
N SER A 472 3.57 3.05 24.94
CA SER A 472 2.79 2.76 26.13
C SER A 472 3.61 1.93 27.13
N ASN A 473 2.98 1.31 28.14
CA ASN A 473 3.67 0.38 29.02
C ASN A 473 3.31 -1.09 28.75
N ARG A 474 2.85 -1.39 27.54
CA ARG A 474 2.46 -2.73 27.14
C ARG A 474 3.63 -3.49 26.52
N ASN A 475 3.56 -4.79 26.58
CA ASN A 475 4.59 -5.68 26.06
C ASN A 475 4.39 -5.93 24.54
N TRP A 476 5.43 -6.39 23.90
CA TRP A 476 5.47 -6.62 22.45
C TRP A 476 6.48 -7.69 22.05
N ILE A 477 6.44 -8.10 20.81
CA ILE A 477 7.49 -8.89 20.14
C ILE A 477 7.60 -8.48 18.68
N ASN A 478 8.84 -8.36 18.19
CA ASN A 478 9.12 -8.27 16.77
C ASN A 478 9.74 -9.58 16.29
N LEU A 479 9.24 -10.11 15.19
CA LEU A 479 9.73 -11.32 14.56
C LEU A 479 10.32 -11.00 13.19
N ARG A 480 11.63 -11.23 13.06
CA ARG A 480 12.33 -11.17 11.79
C ARG A 480 12.49 -12.57 11.25
N LEU A 481 11.94 -12.84 10.08
CA LEU A 481 12.01 -14.14 9.45
C LEU A 481 13.13 -14.20 8.43
N LYS A 482 13.71 -15.37 8.24
CA LYS A 482 14.73 -15.62 7.24
C LYS A 482 14.53 -16.99 6.61
N GLY A 483 14.17 -16.98 5.32
CA GLY A 483 14.04 -18.20 4.55
C GLY A 483 15.37 -18.93 4.38
N SER A 484 15.29 -20.25 4.36
CA SER A 484 16.45 -21.13 4.29
C SER A 484 16.78 -21.52 2.87
N ARG A 485 16.53 -20.67 1.85
CA ARG A 485 17.01 -21.04 0.52
C ARG A 485 18.46 -21.44 0.64
N SER A 486 18.65 -22.70 0.99
CA SER A 486 19.95 -23.32 1.03
C SER A 486 20.29 -23.76 -0.39
N ILE A 487 21.58 -23.87 -0.64
CA ILE A 487 22.15 -24.54 -1.80
C ILE A 487 21.53 -25.95 -2.00
N ASP A 488 20.90 -26.50 -0.98
CA ASP A 488 20.34 -27.86 -0.92
C ASP A 488 18.82 -27.96 -1.26
N GLY A 489 18.18 -26.87 -1.73
CA GLY A 489 16.83 -26.92 -2.29
C GLY A 489 15.69 -26.48 -1.35
N GLY A 490 15.97 -25.71 -0.31
CA GLY A 490 14.94 -24.93 0.40
C GLY A 490 14.24 -23.98 -0.57
N ARG A 491 12.90 -23.87 -0.45
CA ARG A 491 12.07 -23.15 -1.42
C ARG A 491 11.62 -21.78 -0.95
N THR A 492 11.83 -21.43 0.29
CA THR A 492 11.48 -20.12 0.81
C THR A 492 12.54 -19.10 0.41
N ASN A 493 12.11 -18.00 -0.19
CA ASN A 493 12.96 -16.84 -0.49
C ASN A 493 13.61 -16.30 0.79
N ARG A 494 14.72 -15.56 0.63
CA ARG A 494 15.54 -15.14 1.77
C ARG A 494 14.84 -14.20 2.74
N ASP A 495 14.00 -13.33 2.24
CA ASP A 495 13.20 -12.37 3.01
C ASP A 495 12.00 -13.02 3.69
N ALA A 496 11.73 -14.29 3.41
CA ALA A 496 10.57 -15.05 3.90
C ALA A 496 9.21 -14.46 3.49
N ILE A 497 9.15 -13.72 2.36
CA ILE A 497 7.92 -13.16 1.83
C ILE A 497 6.94 -14.32 1.53
N GLY A 498 5.69 -14.18 1.99
CA GLY A 498 4.65 -15.22 1.96
C GLY A 498 4.65 -16.14 3.20
N ALA A 499 5.57 -15.95 4.16
CA ALA A 499 5.52 -16.71 5.40
C ALA A 499 4.41 -16.16 6.32
N ARG A 500 3.53 -17.06 6.80
CA ARG A 500 2.45 -16.72 7.74
C ARG A 500 2.84 -17.05 9.16
N ILE A 501 2.53 -16.15 10.09
CA ILE A 501 2.97 -16.21 11.47
C ILE A 501 1.74 -16.14 12.38
N TYR A 502 1.69 -17.02 13.35
CA TYR A 502 0.70 -17.00 14.43
C TYR A 502 1.40 -16.84 15.76
N VAL A 503 1.00 -15.82 16.54
CA VAL A 503 1.50 -15.56 17.88
C VAL A 503 0.38 -15.75 18.89
N THR A 504 0.55 -16.67 19.82
CA THR A 504 -0.43 -16.97 20.88
C THR A 504 0.08 -16.49 22.23
N ALA A 505 -0.69 -15.63 22.89
CA ALA A 505 -0.37 -15.07 24.21
C ALA A 505 -1.62 -14.77 25.03
N ASP A 506 -1.49 -14.65 26.36
CA ASP A 506 -2.54 -14.16 27.27
C ASP A 506 -2.47 -12.62 27.35
N ILE A 507 -2.98 -11.95 26.31
CA ILE A 507 -2.83 -10.51 26.09
C ILE A 507 -3.50 -9.71 27.21
N ASN A 508 -4.67 -10.14 27.67
CA ASN A 508 -5.47 -9.45 28.67
C ASN A 508 -5.13 -9.83 30.12
N GLY A 509 -4.30 -10.85 30.34
CA GLY A 509 -3.92 -11.33 31.66
C GLY A 509 -5.05 -12.06 32.40
N GLU A 510 -6.05 -12.54 31.67
CA GLU A 510 -7.24 -13.21 32.22
C GLU A 510 -7.11 -14.75 32.24
N ASN A 511 -5.94 -15.28 31.87
CA ASN A 511 -5.62 -16.70 31.63
C ASN A 511 -6.42 -17.28 30.44
N GLU A 512 -6.77 -16.45 29.50
CA GLU A 512 -7.31 -16.83 28.19
C GLU A 512 -6.31 -16.36 27.13
N THR A 513 -5.90 -17.29 26.27
CA THR A 513 -4.94 -16.98 25.20
C THR A 513 -5.67 -16.56 23.94
N GLU A 514 -5.15 -15.55 23.29
CA GLU A 514 -5.56 -15.08 21.97
C GLU A 514 -4.45 -15.36 20.97
N THR A 515 -4.81 -15.51 19.69
CA THR A 515 -3.85 -15.76 18.61
C THR A 515 -3.99 -14.63 17.60
N GLN A 516 -2.90 -13.93 17.38
CA GLN A 516 -2.74 -12.93 16.33
C GLN A 516 -2.10 -13.58 15.10
N VAL A 517 -2.40 -13.09 13.92
CA VAL A 517 -1.83 -13.55 12.65
C VAL A 517 -1.20 -12.40 11.87
N SER A 518 -0.14 -12.68 11.17
CA SER A 518 0.44 -11.77 10.17
C SER A 518 1.10 -12.56 9.05
N GLU A 519 1.33 -11.93 7.90
CA GLU A 519 2.06 -12.51 6.78
C GLU A 519 3.13 -11.53 6.29
N VAL A 520 4.33 -12.05 6.00
CA VAL A 520 5.42 -11.24 5.48
C VAL A 520 5.11 -10.82 4.04
N ALA A 521 4.83 -9.54 3.83
CA ALA A 521 4.50 -8.97 2.53
C ALA A 521 5.46 -7.83 2.16
N ALA A 522 5.98 -7.85 0.93
CA ALA A 522 6.83 -6.78 0.38
C ALA A 522 6.05 -5.91 -0.63
N SER A 523 4.81 -5.64 -0.33
CA SER A 523 3.93 -4.75 -1.09
C SER A 523 2.65 -4.56 -0.28
N SER A 524 2.18 -3.35 -0.15
CA SER A 524 0.87 -3.07 0.44
C SER A 524 0.47 -1.66 0.07
N SER A 525 0.12 -0.81 0.90
CA SER A 525 -0.06 0.63 0.84
C SER A 525 -0.06 1.25 -0.60
N PHE A 526 0.00 2.57 -0.69
CA PHE A 526 0.11 3.30 -1.96
C PHE A 526 1.57 3.66 -2.23
N LEU A 527 2.18 3.10 -3.28
CA LEU A 527 3.55 3.38 -3.71
C LEU A 527 4.61 3.19 -2.60
N SER A 528 4.33 2.36 -1.64
CA SER A 528 5.13 2.21 -0.41
C SER A 528 5.24 0.77 0.00
N MET A 529 6.24 0.50 0.84
CA MET A 529 6.49 -0.77 1.48
C MET A 529 6.81 -0.54 2.95
N SER A 530 6.17 -1.29 3.84
CA SER A 530 6.46 -1.32 5.27
C SER A 530 7.66 -2.22 5.61
N SER A 531 8.08 -2.22 6.88
CA SER A 531 9.10 -3.15 7.36
C SER A 531 8.68 -4.61 7.14
N LEU A 532 9.66 -5.48 6.83
CA LEU A 532 9.42 -6.93 6.78
C LEU A 532 9.41 -7.59 8.17
N ASP A 533 9.85 -6.88 9.20
CA ASP A 533 9.73 -7.35 10.58
C ASP A 533 8.25 -7.36 10.98
N GLN A 534 7.78 -8.47 11.54
CA GLN A 534 6.39 -8.62 11.94
C GLN A 534 6.25 -8.30 13.42
N HIS A 535 5.45 -7.29 13.72
CA HIS A 535 5.21 -6.79 15.06
C HIS A 535 3.91 -7.36 15.63
N PHE A 536 3.94 -7.70 16.92
CA PHE A 536 2.77 -8.16 17.67
C PHE A 536 2.74 -7.49 19.04
N GLY A 537 1.68 -6.73 19.33
CA GLY A 537 1.41 -6.24 20.67
C GLY A 537 0.96 -7.38 21.57
N LEU A 538 1.47 -7.36 22.79
CA LEU A 538 1.24 -8.44 23.76
C LEU A 538 0.47 -7.97 25.00
N GLY A 539 0.01 -6.71 25.01
CA GLY A 539 -0.75 -6.16 26.12
C GLY A 539 -0.05 -6.33 27.47
N SER A 540 -0.70 -7.05 28.36
CA SER A 540 -0.17 -7.40 29.69
C SER A 540 0.53 -8.75 29.75
N ALA A 541 0.60 -9.51 28.66
CA ALA A 541 1.25 -10.82 28.63
C ALA A 541 2.71 -10.72 29.01
N ASN A 542 3.15 -11.58 29.89
CA ASN A 542 4.54 -11.64 30.37
C ASN A 542 5.37 -12.70 29.66
N LYS A 543 4.78 -13.41 28.70
CA LYS A 543 5.41 -14.43 27.83
C LYS A 543 4.56 -14.66 26.59
N VAL A 544 5.18 -15.16 25.54
CA VAL A 544 4.53 -15.77 24.40
C VAL A 544 4.35 -17.26 24.66
N GLU A 545 3.14 -17.77 24.55
CA GLU A 545 2.86 -19.18 24.75
C GLU A 545 3.38 -20.03 23.58
N LYS A 546 3.19 -19.52 22.36
CA LYS A 546 3.57 -20.22 21.13
C LYS A 546 3.75 -19.21 19.98
N VAL A 547 4.76 -19.42 19.17
CA VAL A 547 4.88 -18.86 17.82
C VAL A 547 4.85 -20.00 16.83
N GLU A 548 3.99 -19.94 15.85
CA GLU A 548 3.92 -20.86 14.73
C GLU A 548 4.16 -20.12 13.42
N VAL A 549 5.09 -20.63 12.60
CA VAL A 549 5.42 -20.07 11.30
C VAL A 549 5.12 -21.12 10.24
N ILE A 550 4.28 -20.77 9.29
CA ILE A 550 4.04 -21.54 8.05
C ILE A 550 4.89 -20.91 6.96
N TRP A 551 5.90 -21.63 6.52
CA TRP A 551 6.83 -21.16 5.50
C TRP A 551 6.29 -21.45 4.08
N PRO A 552 6.58 -20.62 3.07
CA PRO A 552 6.21 -20.89 1.67
C PRO A 552 6.68 -22.26 1.15
N SER A 553 7.73 -22.81 1.75
CA SER A 553 8.18 -24.19 1.47
C SER A 553 7.19 -25.28 1.90
N GLY A 554 6.11 -24.92 2.65
CA GLY A 554 5.18 -25.85 3.27
C GLY A 554 5.65 -26.40 4.62
N ILE A 555 6.78 -25.95 5.13
CA ILE A 555 7.25 -26.32 6.47
C ILE A 555 6.45 -25.54 7.51
N SER A 556 5.92 -26.21 8.53
CA SER A 556 5.39 -25.58 9.74
C SER A 556 6.43 -25.69 10.86
N GLN A 557 6.79 -24.56 11.46
CA GLN A 557 7.74 -24.46 12.57
C GLN A 557 7.03 -23.89 13.78
N THR A 558 7.12 -24.60 14.91
CA THR A 558 6.56 -24.14 16.18
C THR A 558 7.68 -23.85 17.19
N LEU A 559 7.62 -22.69 17.80
CA LEU A 559 8.57 -22.22 18.79
C LEU A 559 7.85 -21.88 20.10
N TYR A 560 8.54 -22.08 21.21
CA TYR A 560 8.07 -21.80 22.56
C TYR A 560 9.14 -20.98 23.30
N ASP A 561 8.76 -20.38 24.41
CA ASP A 561 9.66 -19.62 25.28
C ASP A 561 10.40 -18.47 24.55
N ILE A 562 9.73 -17.83 23.58
CA ILE A 562 10.28 -16.68 22.89
C ILE A 562 10.26 -15.47 23.84
N PRO A 563 11.39 -14.75 23.98
CA PRO A 563 11.45 -13.58 24.85
C PRO A 563 10.60 -12.45 24.32
N ILE A 564 9.91 -11.74 25.22
CA ILE A 564 9.13 -10.53 24.92
C ILE A 564 10.02 -9.27 24.95
N ASN A 565 9.50 -8.16 24.43
CA ASN A 565 10.16 -6.85 24.38
C ASN A 565 11.52 -6.91 23.67
N THR A 566 11.55 -7.63 22.56
CA THR A 566 12.77 -7.81 21.75
C THR A 566 12.42 -8.21 20.32
N THR A 567 13.35 -7.97 19.42
CA THR A 567 13.30 -8.51 18.05
C THR A 567 13.99 -9.87 18.03
N THR A 568 13.26 -10.90 17.61
CA THR A 568 13.76 -12.28 17.53
C THR A 568 13.90 -12.71 16.07
N LEU A 569 15.09 -13.16 15.68
CA LEU A 569 15.32 -13.76 14.37
C LEU A 569 14.88 -15.23 14.39
N ILE A 570 13.94 -15.57 13.50
CA ILE A 570 13.52 -16.94 13.24
C ILE A 570 14.03 -17.37 11.87
N VAL A 571 14.75 -18.47 11.82
CA VAL A 571 15.28 -19.03 10.58
C VAL A 571 14.51 -20.29 10.25
N GLU A 572 14.11 -20.42 8.99
CA GLU A 572 13.45 -21.63 8.49
C GLU A 572 14.32 -22.86 8.75
N PRO A 573 13.76 -23.95 9.29
CA PRO A 573 14.53 -25.19 9.52
C PRO A 573 14.90 -25.87 8.20
N ASN A 574 16.08 -26.49 8.18
CA ASN A 574 16.58 -27.26 7.02
C ASN A 574 15.77 -28.53 6.76
#